data_8bf3c695d15543648a91ee0a1075a572
#
_entry.id   8bf3c695d15543648a91ee0a1075a572
#
_cell.length_a   1.000
_cell.length_b   1.000
_cell.length_c   1.000
_cell.angle_alpha   90.00
_cell.angle_beta   90.00
_cell.angle_gamma   90.00
#
_symmetry.space_group_name_H-M   'P 1'
#
loop_
_entity.id
_entity.type
_entity.pdbx_description
1 polymer ?
#
loop_
_entity_poly.entity_id
_entity_poly.type
_entity_poly.pdbx_seq_one_letter_code
_entity_poly.pdbx_strand_id
1 'polypeptide(L)'
;MSGHEQFTAMFREHYPLVLAFVSRRIDAARAHDVVADTFTTAWRHFDRLPAQPLPWLYRVARNSLANEMRSDRRQARVAERIAGHRIEQTPDHAVSVVADTGLRQALLRLSPADREALLLIGWEGLDNEAAATVLGCSTVTFKVRVHRARRRLAKLLTADETSAEAPAPLPLHAPASRKARSA
;
A
#
# COMPACT_ATOMS: atom_id res chain seq x y z
N MET A 1 5.20 -9.19 37.58
CA MET A 1 4.17 -8.61 36.70
C MET A 1 3.25 -9.73 36.26
N SER A 2 1.95 -9.55 36.38
CA SER A 2 0.97 -10.51 35.85
C SER A 2 0.97 -10.51 34.31
N GLY A 3 0.52 -11.61 33.69
CA GLY A 3 0.39 -11.65 32.22
C GLY A 3 -0.49 -10.53 31.67
N HIS A 4 -1.49 -10.09 32.45
CA HIS A 4 -2.35 -8.96 32.10
C HIS A 4 -1.59 -7.61 32.08
N GLU A 5 -0.74 -7.37 33.07
CA GLU A 5 0.08 -6.14 33.11
C GLU A 5 1.09 -6.09 31.94
N GLN A 6 1.70 -7.24 31.64
CA GLN A 6 2.64 -7.35 30.50
C GLN A 6 1.94 -7.11 29.16
N PHE A 7 0.75 -7.69 28.97
CA PHE A 7 -0.03 -7.44 27.77
C PHE A 7 -0.46 -5.98 27.66
N THR A 8 -0.91 -5.38 28.76
CA THR A 8 -1.31 -3.96 28.79
C THR A 8 -0.16 -3.04 28.40
N ALA A 9 1.05 -3.32 28.89
CA ALA A 9 2.25 -2.58 28.51
C ALA A 9 2.53 -2.70 27.01
N MET A 10 2.56 -3.92 26.48
CA MET A 10 2.75 -4.22 25.07
C MET A 10 1.66 -3.56 24.20
N PHE A 11 0.41 -3.61 24.62
CA PHE A 11 -0.71 -2.97 23.93
C PHE A 11 -0.50 -1.46 23.83
N ARG A 12 -0.19 -0.79 24.95
CA ARG A 12 0.03 0.67 24.97
C ARG A 12 1.19 1.10 24.07
N GLU A 13 2.25 0.32 24.06
CA GLU A 13 3.45 0.58 23.26
C GLU A 13 3.16 0.44 21.76
N HIS A 14 2.46 -0.60 21.34
CA HIS A 14 2.34 -0.95 19.93
C HIS A 14 1.02 -0.53 19.30
N TYR A 15 -0.01 -0.19 20.06
CA TYR A 15 -1.32 0.23 19.54
C TYR A 15 -1.20 1.40 18.55
N PRO A 16 -0.51 2.52 18.86
CA PRO A 16 -0.42 3.64 17.92
C PRO A 16 0.30 3.27 16.63
N LEU A 17 1.30 2.38 16.68
CA LEU A 17 2.04 1.92 15.52
C LEU A 17 1.17 1.03 14.61
N VAL A 18 0.44 0.09 15.21
CA VAL A 18 -0.47 -0.79 14.48
C VAL A 18 -1.64 0.01 13.90
N LEU A 19 -2.19 0.96 14.64
CA LEU A 19 -3.25 1.83 14.14
C LEU A 19 -2.77 2.67 12.95
N ALA A 20 -1.60 3.28 13.04
CA ALA A 20 -1.01 4.03 11.93
C ALA A 20 -0.78 3.15 10.69
N PHE A 21 -0.26 1.92 10.89
CA PHE A 21 -0.07 0.94 9.83
C PHE A 21 -1.38 0.59 9.13
N VAL A 22 -2.45 0.35 9.89
CA VAL A 22 -3.77 -0.03 9.35
C VAL A 22 -4.46 1.15 8.68
N SER A 23 -4.46 2.33 9.31
CA SER A 23 -5.13 3.55 8.79
C SER A 23 -4.54 4.05 7.47
N ARG A 24 -3.30 3.71 7.16
CA ARG A 24 -2.73 3.97 5.83
C ARG A 24 -3.28 3.05 4.74
N ARG A 25 -3.92 1.94 5.08
CA ARG A 25 -4.33 0.87 4.16
C ARG A 25 -5.84 0.70 4.00
N ILE A 26 -6.61 1.25 4.92
CA ILE A 26 -8.07 1.17 4.94
C ILE A 26 -8.64 2.47 5.53
N ASP A 27 -9.93 2.73 5.31
CA ASP A 27 -10.61 3.89 5.90
C ASP A 27 -10.64 3.84 7.44
N ALA A 28 -10.73 5.02 8.06
CA ALA A 28 -10.64 5.17 9.52
C ALA A 28 -11.74 4.39 10.28
N ALA A 29 -12.93 4.26 9.70
CA ALA A 29 -14.04 3.58 10.37
C ALA A 29 -13.74 2.09 10.61
N ARG A 30 -13.13 1.44 9.62
CA ARG A 30 -12.75 0.02 9.69
C ARG A 30 -11.37 -0.23 10.30
N ALA A 31 -10.53 0.81 10.37
CA ALA A 31 -9.18 0.66 10.92
C ALA A 31 -9.20 0.19 12.38
N HIS A 32 -10.12 0.72 13.19
CA HIS A 32 -10.24 0.33 14.59
C HIS A 32 -10.67 -1.14 14.77
N ASP A 33 -11.55 -1.65 13.92
CA ASP A 33 -11.98 -3.05 13.96
C ASP A 33 -10.82 -3.99 13.64
N VAL A 34 -10.04 -3.69 12.59
CA VAL A 34 -8.85 -4.46 12.22
C VAL A 34 -7.80 -4.44 13.34
N VAL A 35 -7.61 -3.30 14.01
CA VAL A 35 -6.70 -3.19 15.15
C VAL A 35 -7.21 -3.98 16.34
N ALA A 36 -8.50 -3.91 16.65
CA ALA A 36 -9.11 -4.69 17.72
C ALA A 36 -8.95 -6.20 17.49
N ASP A 37 -9.19 -6.68 16.26
CA ASP A 37 -8.97 -8.08 15.86
C ASP A 37 -7.49 -8.49 16.00
N THR A 38 -6.58 -7.59 15.61
CA THR A 38 -5.14 -7.81 15.74
C THR A 38 -4.74 -8.04 17.19
N PHE A 39 -5.16 -7.17 18.10
CA PHE A 39 -4.82 -7.31 19.53
C PHE A 39 -5.61 -8.41 20.23
N THR A 40 -6.82 -8.71 19.80
CA THR A 40 -7.54 -9.91 20.24
C THR A 40 -6.79 -11.19 19.89
N THR A 41 -6.24 -11.23 18.67
CA THR A 41 -5.39 -12.36 18.25
C THR A 41 -4.09 -12.39 19.04
N ALA A 42 -3.48 -11.24 19.32
CA ALA A 42 -2.28 -11.14 20.15
C ALA A 42 -2.54 -11.62 21.58
N TRP A 43 -3.67 -11.27 22.17
CA TRP A 43 -4.07 -11.75 23.49
C TRP A 43 -4.19 -13.29 23.55
N ARG A 44 -4.83 -13.88 22.55
CA ARG A 44 -5.00 -15.35 22.46
C ARG A 44 -3.67 -16.11 22.31
N HIS A 45 -2.63 -15.44 21.84
CA HIS A 45 -1.32 -16.03 21.59
C HIS A 45 -0.22 -15.41 22.45
N PHE A 46 -0.58 -14.70 23.54
CA PHE A 46 0.33 -13.85 24.28
C PHE A 46 1.57 -14.61 24.77
N ASP A 47 1.40 -15.82 25.30
CA ASP A 47 2.50 -16.67 25.80
C ASP A 47 3.47 -17.14 24.69
N ARG A 48 3.12 -16.95 23.42
CA ARG A 48 3.89 -17.40 22.25
C ARG A 48 4.37 -16.22 21.38
N LEU A 49 4.14 -14.99 21.84
CA LEU A 49 4.62 -13.83 21.10
C LEU A 49 6.15 -13.78 21.09
N PRO A 50 6.77 -13.38 19.98
CA PRO A 50 8.21 -13.16 19.93
C PRO A 50 8.61 -11.99 20.86
N ALA A 51 9.89 -11.96 21.28
CA ALA A 51 10.43 -10.88 22.10
C ALA A 51 10.27 -9.48 21.45
N GLN A 52 10.28 -9.42 20.14
CA GLN A 52 9.93 -8.23 19.36
C GLN A 52 8.57 -8.46 18.67
N PRO A 53 7.44 -8.08 19.28
CA PRO A 53 6.12 -8.45 18.80
C PRO A 53 5.64 -7.61 17.60
N LEU A 54 6.20 -6.43 17.34
CA LEU A 54 5.70 -5.50 16.33
C LEU A 54 5.63 -6.08 14.90
N PRO A 55 6.66 -6.76 14.36
CA PRO A 55 6.57 -7.39 13.04
C PRO A 55 5.49 -8.47 12.97
N TRP A 56 5.30 -9.21 14.06
CA TRP A 56 4.22 -10.20 14.16
C TRP A 56 2.84 -9.53 14.19
N LEU A 57 2.68 -8.45 14.94
CA LEU A 57 1.43 -7.66 14.97
C LEU A 57 1.10 -7.09 13.59
N TYR A 58 2.07 -6.55 12.88
CA TYR A 58 1.88 -6.08 11.49
C TYR A 58 1.48 -7.22 10.55
N ARG A 59 2.04 -8.41 10.71
CA ARG A 59 1.62 -9.59 9.94
C ARG A 59 0.17 -9.97 10.22
N VAL A 60 -0.26 -9.97 11.47
CA VAL A 60 -1.66 -10.24 11.83
C VAL A 60 -2.58 -9.17 11.24
N ALA A 61 -2.27 -7.89 11.46
CA ALA A 61 -3.04 -6.78 10.91
C ALA A 61 -3.15 -6.85 9.39
N ARG A 62 -2.05 -7.17 8.69
CA ARG A 62 -2.04 -7.36 7.25
C ARG A 62 -2.94 -8.51 6.79
N ASN A 63 -2.98 -9.60 7.53
CA ASN A 63 -3.86 -10.72 7.22
C ASN A 63 -5.35 -10.35 7.42
N SER A 64 -5.68 -9.62 8.49
CA SER A 64 -7.04 -9.11 8.72
C SER A 64 -7.45 -8.13 7.62
N LEU A 65 -6.59 -7.18 7.23
CA LEU A 65 -6.80 -6.30 6.08
C LEU A 65 -7.07 -7.07 4.78
N ALA A 66 -6.30 -8.11 4.50
CA ALA A 66 -6.49 -8.94 3.31
C ALA A 66 -7.84 -9.71 3.35
N ASN A 67 -8.34 -10.05 4.54
CA ASN A 67 -9.66 -10.65 4.71
C ASN A 67 -10.77 -9.64 4.44
N GLU A 68 -10.67 -8.42 5.00
CA GLU A 68 -11.60 -7.33 4.73
C GLU A 68 -11.69 -7.03 3.23
N MET A 69 -10.57 -6.80 2.56
CA MET A 69 -10.54 -6.54 1.13
C MET A 69 -11.14 -7.70 0.29
N ARG A 70 -10.98 -8.95 0.73
CA ARG A 70 -11.62 -10.10 0.07
C ARG A 70 -13.13 -10.12 0.29
N SER A 71 -13.60 -9.72 1.48
CA SER A 71 -15.01 -9.59 1.80
C SER A 71 -15.67 -8.51 0.93
N ASP A 72 -15.07 -7.32 0.87
CA ASP A 72 -15.54 -6.21 0.03
C ASP A 72 -15.68 -6.62 -1.44
N ARG A 73 -14.65 -7.28 -1.99
CA ARG A 73 -14.69 -7.76 -3.38
C ARG A 73 -15.79 -8.79 -3.62
N ARG A 74 -16.09 -9.65 -2.64
CA ARG A 74 -17.21 -10.59 -2.76
C ARG A 74 -18.55 -9.87 -2.73
N GLN A 75 -18.73 -8.91 -1.82
CA GLN A 75 -19.96 -8.10 -1.72
C GLN A 75 -20.14 -7.26 -2.98
N ALA A 76 -19.10 -6.60 -3.50
CA ALA A 76 -19.16 -5.84 -4.74
C ALA A 76 -19.59 -6.71 -5.92
N ARG A 77 -19.06 -7.95 -6.07
CA ARG A 77 -19.48 -8.89 -7.11
C ARG A 77 -20.96 -9.32 -7.00
N VAL A 78 -21.46 -9.47 -5.78
CA VAL A 78 -22.87 -9.78 -5.55
C VAL A 78 -23.74 -8.58 -5.94
N ALA A 79 -23.36 -7.38 -5.51
CA ALA A 79 -24.06 -6.15 -5.85
C ALA A 79 -24.04 -5.87 -7.37
N GLU A 80 -22.91 -6.09 -8.06
CA GLU A 80 -22.79 -5.99 -9.53
C GLU A 80 -23.76 -6.96 -10.26
N ARG A 81 -23.90 -8.17 -9.74
CA ARG A 81 -24.87 -9.14 -10.32
C ARG A 81 -26.32 -8.71 -10.15
N ILE A 82 -26.65 -8.03 -9.05
CA ILE A 82 -28.00 -7.56 -8.77
C ILE A 82 -28.31 -6.26 -9.53
N ALA A 83 -27.35 -5.34 -9.59
CA ALA A 83 -27.53 -3.99 -10.14
C ALA A 83 -27.19 -3.87 -11.66
N GLY A 84 -26.55 -4.87 -12.25
CA GLY A 84 -26.11 -4.84 -13.66
C GLY A 84 -25.05 -3.79 -13.99
N HIS A 85 -24.47 -3.11 -13.01
CA HIS A 85 -23.45 -2.06 -13.15
C HIS A 85 -22.17 -2.44 -12.42
N ARG A 86 -21.04 -2.09 -13.04
CA ARG A 86 -19.71 -2.32 -12.46
C ARG A 86 -19.44 -1.28 -11.37
N ILE A 87 -19.15 -1.73 -10.15
CA ILE A 87 -18.78 -0.86 -9.05
C ILE A 87 -17.26 -0.60 -9.15
N GLU A 88 -16.86 0.67 -9.20
CA GLU A 88 -15.45 1.03 -9.20
C GLU A 88 -14.76 0.52 -7.93
N GLN A 89 -13.63 -0.18 -8.13
CA GLN A 89 -12.83 -0.68 -7.00
C GLN A 89 -12.17 0.49 -6.29
N THR A 90 -12.29 0.52 -4.96
CA THR A 90 -11.63 1.51 -4.10
C THR A 90 -10.11 1.53 -4.34
N PRO A 91 -9.50 2.73 -4.54
CA PRO A 91 -8.06 2.86 -4.71
C PRO A 91 -7.27 2.30 -3.53
N ASP A 92 -6.04 1.87 -3.79
CA ASP A 92 -5.09 1.41 -2.76
C ASP A 92 -4.74 2.57 -1.80
N HIS A 93 -5.35 2.58 -0.63
CA HIS A 93 -5.18 3.63 0.39
C HIS A 93 -3.72 3.77 0.86
N ALA A 94 -2.92 2.69 0.81
CA ALA A 94 -1.53 2.73 1.28
C ALA A 94 -0.67 3.77 0.54
N VAL A 95 -1.04 4.11 -0.69
CA VAL A 95 -0.30 5.07 -1.52
C VAL A 95 -0.91 6.48 -1.50
N SER A 96 -2.15 6.63 -1.01
CA SER A 96 -2.85 7.93 -0.97
C SER A 96 -2.16 8.95 -0.06
N VAL A 97 -1.37 8.48 0.91
CA VAL A 97 -0.65 9.32 1.89
C VAL A 97 0.68 9.84 1.35
N VAL A 98 1.13 9.38 0.16
CA VAL A 98 2.35 9.89 -0.48
C VAL A 98 2.07 11.27 -1.05
N ALA A 99 2.71 12.32 -0.50
CA ALA A 99 2.51 13.71 -0.92
C ALA A 99 3.05 13.99 -2.34
N ASP A 100 4.13 13.31 -2.73
CA ASP A 100 4.72 13.41 -4.07
C ASP A 100 3.88 12.65 -5.10
N THR A 101 3.27 13.38 -6.02
CA THR A 101 2.39 12.81 -7.05
C THR A 101 3.12 11.86 -8.00
N GLY A 102 4.36 12.17 -8.38
CA GLY A 102 5.19 11.34 -9.26
C GLY A 102 5.54 10.01 -8.59
N LEU A 103 6.05 10.07 -7.37
CA LEU A 103 6.36 8.88 -6.58
C LEU A 103 5.12 8.02 -6.34
N ARG A 104 3.98 8.66 -6.04
CA ARG A 104 2.71 7.96 -5.84
C ARG A 104 2.29 7.20 -7.10
N GLN A 105 2.33 7.83 -8.26
CA GLN A 105 1.97 7.17 -9.52
C GLN A 105 2.95 6.04 -9.85
N ALA A 106 4.25 6.24 -9.68
CA ALA A 106 5.24 5.20 -9.87
C ALA A 106 5.03 4.01 -8.93
N LEU A 107 4.70 4.23 -7.65
CA LEU A 107 4.35 3.18 -6.71
C LEU A 107 3.08 2.42 -7.14
N LEU A 108 2.05 3.10 -7.65
CA LEU A 108 0.81 2.46 -8.13
C LEU A 108 1.05 1.55 -9.34
N ARG A 109 2.07 1.82 -10.15
CA ARG A 109 2.46 0.99 -11.32
C ARG A 109 3.27 -0.26 -10.94
N LEU A 110 3.76 -0.36 -9.70
CA LEU A 110 4.41 -1.57 -9.19
C LEU A 110 3.39 -2.67 -8.89
N SER A 111 3.84 -3.92 -8.88
CA SER A 111 3.04 -5.01 -8.36
C SER A 111 2.67 -4.75 -6.89
N PRO A 112 1.49 -5.19 -6.39
CA PRO A 112 1.12 -5.01 -4.98
C PRO A 112 2.18 -5.55 -4.02
N ALA A 113 2.83 -6.68 -4.34
CA ALA A 113 3.84 -7.28 -3.51
C ALA A 113 5.17 -6.49 -3.48
N ASP A 114 5.57 -5.88 -4.62
CA ASP A 114 6.77 -5.04 -4.68
C ASP A 114 6.53 -3.71 -3.95
N ARG A 115 5.35 -3.13 -4.14
CA ARG A 115 4.93 -1.90 -3.46
C ARG A 115 4.91 -2.08 -1.94
N GLU A 116 4.25 -3.13 -1.45
CA GLU A 116 4.19 -3.45 -0.03
C GLU A 116 5.60 -3.62 0.57
N ALA A 117 6.51 -4.32 -0.13
CA ALA A 117 7.88 -4.49 0.34
C ALA A 117 8.62 -3.14 0.48
N LEU A 118 8.42 -2.20 -0.44
CA LEU A 118 9.02 -0.87 -0.35
C LEU A 118 8.42 -0.02 0.77
N LEU A 119 7.10 -0.10 0.98
CA LEU A 119 6.42 0.63 2.05
C LEU A 119 6.84 0.14 3.44
N LEU A 120 7.05 -1.18 3.63
CA LEU A 120 7.53 -1.73 4.90
C LEU A 120 8.93 -1.22 5.27
N ILE A 121 9.82 -1.06 4.30
CA ILE A 121 11.16 -0.51 4.55
C ILE A 121 11.11 1.02 4.67
N GLY A 122 10.51 1.70 3.70
CA GLY A 122 10.60 3.15 3.57
C GLY A 122 9.64 3.91 4.48
N TRP A 123 8.52 3.32 4.82
CA TRP A 123 7.49 3.99 5.61
C TRP A 123 7.39 3.48 7.05
N GLU A 124 7.40 2.14 7.20
CA GLU A 124 7.34 1.54 8.55
C GLU A 124 8.73 1.47 9.19
N GLY A 125 9.80 1.76 8.45
CA GLY A 125 11.18 1.76 8.97
C GLY A 125 11.68 0.38 9.38
N LEU A 126 11.07 -0.70 8.88
CA LEU A 126 11.45 -2.05 9.25
C LEU A 126 12.77 -2.45 8.57
N ASP A 127 13.57 -3.24 9.26
CA ASP A 127 14.67 -3.93 8.63
C ASP A 127 14.20 -5.11 7.75
N ASN A 128 15.14 -5.74 7.03
CA ASN A 128 14.78 -6.82 6.10
C ASN A 128 14.22 -8.06 6.79
N GLU A 129 14.58 -8.34 8.01
CA GLU A 129 14.15 -9.52 8.77
C GLU A 129 12.72 -9.31 9.29
N ALA A 130 12.48 -8.15 9.93
CA ALA A 130 11.16 -7.75 10.38
C ALA A 130 10.16 -7.66 9.22
N ALA A 131 10.54 -7.03 8.11
CA ALA A 131 9.67 -6.92 6.94
C ALA A 131 9.41 -8.28 6.26
N ALA A 132 10.39 -9.19 6.23
CA ALA A 132 10.20 -10.56 5.78
C ALA A 132 9.18 -11.31 6.65
N THR A 133 9.25 -11.11 7.97
CA THR A 133 8.27 -11.65 8.94
C THR A 133 6.86 -11.14 8.62
N VAL A 134 6.68 -9.84 8.36
CA VAL A 134 5.37 -9.26 7.97
C VAL A 134 4.83 -9.91 6.71
N LEU A 135 5.68 -10.12 5.69
CA LEU A 135 5.25 -10.72 4.42
C LEU A 135 5.15 -12.25 4.47
N GLY A 136 5.62 -12.90 5.53
CA GLY A 136 5.63 -14.35 5.67
C GLY A 136 6.55 -15.05 4.66
N CYS A 137 7.71 -14.47 4.37
CA CYS A 137 8.71 -15.03 3.47
C CYS A 137 10.10 -15.06 4.14
N SER A 138 11.08 -15.72 3.51
CA SER A 138 12.46 -15.69 3.99
C SER A 138 13.09 -14.31 3.77
N THR A 139 14.04 -13.93 4.63
CA THR A 139 14.81 -12.69 4.51
C THR A 139 15.52 -12.59 3.16
N VAL A 140 16.02 -13.72 2.63
CA VAL A 140 16.66 -13.77 1.31
C VAL A 140 15.64 -13.41 0.21
N THR A 141 14.47 -14.04 0.22
CA THR A 141 13.38 -13.75 -0.72
C THR A 141 12.96 -12.28 -0.64
N PHE A 142 12.87 -11.74 0.56
CA PHE A 142 12.52 -10.34 0.77
C PHE A 142 13.57 -9.40 0.19
N LYS A 143 14.87 -9.60 0.48
CA LYS A 143 15.98 -8.80 -0.06
C LYS A 143 15.97 -8.76 -1.59
N VAL A 144 15.78 -9.91 -2.24
CA VAL A 144 15.69 -10.00 -3.71
C VAL A 144 14.49 -9.20 -4.23
N ARG A 145 13.33 -9.30 -3.57
CA ARG A 145 12.13 -8.54 -3.93
C ARG A 145 12.36 -7.05 -3.81
N VAL A 146 12.88 -6.56 -2.69
CA VAL A 146 13.18 -5.13 -2.48
C VAL A 146 14.15 -4.61 -3.52
N HIS A 147 15.22 -5.36 -3.82
CA HIS A 147 16.17 -4.97 -4.85
C HIS A 147 15.51 -4.80 -6.22
N ARG A 148 14.69 -5.77 -6.64
CA ARG A 148 13.95 -5.69 -7.90
C ARG A 148 12.92 -4.56 -7.91
N ALA A 149 12.19 -4.38 -6.80
CA ALA A 149 11.20 -3.32 -6.65
C ALA A 149 11.85 -1.93 -6.75
N ARG A 150 12.99 -1.70 -6.09
CA ARG A 150 13.75 -0.44 -6.19
C ARG A 150 14.20 -0.14 -7.62
N ARG A 151 14.71 -1.15 -8.33
CA ARG A 151 15.11 -0.98 -9.74
C ARG A 151 13.93 -0.65 -10.66
N ARG A 152 12.76 -1.27 -10.43
CA ARG A 152 11.54 -0.96 -11.19
C ARG A 152 11.04 0.44 -10.87
N LEU A 153 11.01 0.82 -9.59
CA LEU A 153 10.61 2.15 -9.16
C LEU A 153 11.49 3.24 -9.78
N ALA A 154 12.82 3.08 -9.74
CA ALA A 154 13.75 4.01 -10.35
C ALA A 154 13.49 4.21 -11.85
N LYS A 155 13.26 3.12 -12.60
CA LYS A 155 12.91 3.19 -14.03
C LYS A 155 11.59 3.93 -14.29
N LEU A 156 10.60 3.77 -13.40
CA LEU A 156 9.32 4.45 -13.54
C LEU A 156 9.44 5.95 -13.30
N LEU A 157 10.24 6.35 -12.30
CA LEU A 157 10.49 7.76 -12.00
C LEU A 157 11.23 8.46 -13.12
N THR A 158 12.29 7.85 -13.67
CA THR A 158 13.04 8.43 -14.79
C THR A 158 12.22 8.51 -16.09
N ALA A 159 11.34 7.57 -16.34
CA ALA A 159 10.44 7.60 -17.50
C ALA A 159 9.40 8.72 -17.39
N ASP A 160 8.90 8.99 -16.19
CA ASP A 160 7.93 10.06 -15.94
C ASP A 160 8.58 11.45 -16.05
N GLU A 161 9.84 11.63 -15.58
CA GLU A 161 10.65 12.84 -15.78
C GLU A 161 10.87 13.13 -17.28
N THR A 162 11.24 12.12 -18.05
CA THR A 162 11.47 12.26 -19.51
C THR A 162 10.16 12.60 -20.25
N SER A 163 9.01 12.11 -19.78
CA SER A 163 7.70 12.39 -20.38
C SER A 163 7.20 13.80 -20.02
N ALA A 164 7.58 14.34 -18.86
CA ALA A 164 7.23 15.69 -18.43
C ALA A 164 8.08 16.77 -19.14
N GLU A 165 9.26 16.42 -19.63
CA GLU A 165 10.20 17.33 -20.33
C GLU A 165 10.05 17.31 -21.84
N ALA A 166 9.16 16.50 -22.42
CA ALA A 166 8.90 16.50 -23.85
C ALA A 166 8.20 17.82 -24.26
N PRO A 167 8.80 18.70 -25.09
CA PRO A 167 8.17 19.93 -25.52
C PRO A 167 6.88 19.61 -26.28
N ALA A 168 5.83 20.37 -25.98
CA ALA A 168 4.57 20.27 -26.71
C ALA A 168 4.82 20.41 -28.22
N PRO A 169 4.24 19.58 -29.09
CA PRO A 169 4.41 19.71 -30.53
C PRO A 169 3.96 21.11 -30.95
N LEU A 170 4.88 21.84 -31.57
CA LEU A 170 4.59 23.16 -32.15
C LEU A 170 3.40 23.02 -33.10
N PRO A 171 2.39 23.90 -33.06
CA PRO A 171 1.30 23.87 -34.01
C PRO A 171 1.85 24.13 -35.40
N LEU A 172 1.72 23.14 -36.29
CA LEU A 172 2.01 23.28 -37.71
C LEU A 172 1.13 24.39 -38.27
N HIS A 173 1.72 25.52 -38.62
CA HIS A 173 1.05 26.59 -39.35
C HIS A 173 0.45 26.01 -40.62
N ALA A 174 -0.87 26.08 -40.74
CA ALA A 174 -1.56 25.86 -41.99
C ALA A 174 -1.13 26.94 -43.00
N PRO A 175 -0.78 26.58 -44.26
CA PRO A 175 -0.42 27.58 -45.25
C PRO A 175 -1.64 28.47 -45.59
N ALA A 176 -1.43 29.77 -45.53
CA ALA A 176 -2.42 30.78 -45.91
C ALA A 176 -2.89 30.55 -47.36
N SER A 177 -4.17 30.33 -47.54
CA SER A 177 -4.83 30.28 -48.85
C SER A 177 -4.72 31.65 -49.53
N ARG A 178 -3.90 31.72 -50.58
CA ARG A 178 -3.72 32.84 -51.48
C ARG A 178 -5.00 32.98 -52.32
N LYS A 179 -5.89 33.93 -51.99
CA LYS A 179 -7.00 34.34 -52.85
C LYS A 179 -6.44 34.95 -54.13
N ALA A 180 -6.62 34.20 -55.24
CA ALA A 180 -6.45 34.79 -56.59
C ALA A 180 -7.55 35.80 -56.84
N ARG A 181 -7.18 37.07 -57.10
CA ARG A 181 -8.04 38.06 -57.75
C ARG A 181 -8.00 37.76 -59.23
N SER A 182 -9.16 37.56 -59.83
CA SER A 182 -9.36 37.69 -61.29
C SER A 182 -10.30 38.85 -61.54
N ALA A 183 -9.94 39.58 -62.53
CA ALA A 183 -10.55 40.76 -63.12
C ALA A 183 -12.01 40.56 -63.60
#